data_5e894f2499ddfb0c06c4f3ee8b1245de
#
_entry.id   5e894f2499ddfb0c06c4f3ee8b1245de
#
_cell.length_a   1.000
_cell.length_b   1.000
_cell.length_c   1.000
_cell.angle_alpha   90.00
_cell.angle_beta   90.00
_cell.angle_gamma   90.00
#
_symmetry.space_group_name_H-M   'P 1'
#
loop_
_entity.id
_entity.type
_entity.pdbx_description
1 polymer ?
#
loop_
_entity_poly.entity_id
_entity_poly.type
_entity_poly.pdbx_seq_one_letter_code
_entity_poly.pdbx_strand_id
1 'polypeptide(L)'
;MKIKKFAIPLAVVGMLAVGTSAWAGTSFQSYSTTVGKFNGNGYTAYQTKSGAGTAADLRSKSVGADYVVDARLQAASGTGGWARDVGDNDTRQLWNSVQKGASARVQFSNDWNTSVDVQVSGTWRSN
;
A
#
# COMPACT_ATOMS: atom_id res chain seq x y z
N MET A 1 -2.14 19.35 -19.08
CA MET A 1 -2.36 19.43 -18.98
C MET A 1 -2.26 19.34 -18.74
N LYS A 2 -2.04 19.03 -18.54
CA LYS A 2 -1.97 18.94 -18.35
C LYS A 2 -2.06 18.39 -17.88
N ILE A 3 -1.58 18.06 -17.78
CA ILE A 3 -1.72 17.56 -17.44
C ILE A 3 -1.65 17.02 -17.19
N LYS A 4 -1.56 16.70 -17.16
CA LYS A 4 -1.64 16.37 -17.08
C LYS A 4 -1.85 16.05 -16.72
N LYS A 5 -1.47 15.85 -16.59
CA LYS A 5 -1.78 15.69 -16.35
C LYS A 5 -2.18 15.59 -15.88
N PHE A 6 -1.62 15.45 -15.78
CA PHE A 6 -2.22 15.47 -15.47
C PHE A 6 -2.50 15.25 -15.10
N ALA A 7 -2.45 14.65 -14.93
CA ALA A 7 -2.98 14.57 -14.82
C ALA A 7 -3.37 14.36 -14.51
N ILE A 8 -3.21 14.33 -14.38
CA ILE A 8 -3.80 14.29 -14.28
C ILE A 8 -4.07 14.03 -13.91
N PRO A 9 -4.04 13.83 -13.71
CA PRO A 9 -4.51 13.80 -13.53
C PRO A 9 -4.76 13.64 -12.98
N LEU A 10 -4.62 13.67 -12.76
CA LEU A 10 -5.17 13.68 -12.39
C LEU A 10 -5.58 13.56 -11.89
N ALA A 11 -5.52 13.44 -11.74
CA ALA A 11 -6.08 13.42 -11.43
C ALA A 11 -6.50 13.26 -11.02
N VAL A 12 -6.53 13.38 -10.95
CA VAL A 12 -7.12 13.30 -10.66
C VAL A 12 -7.52 13.11 -10.20
N VAL A 13 -7.56 13.16 -10.17
CA VAL A 13 -8.14 13.03 -9.76
C VAL A 13 -8.65 12.85 -9.13
N GLY A 14 -8.88 12.96 -8.91
CA GLY A 14 -9.47 12.75 -8.44
C GLY A 14 -10.08 12.71 -7.76
N MET A 15 -10.42 12.88 -7.66
CA MET A 15 -11.00 12.76 -7.26
C MET A 15 -11.77 12.70 -6.84
N LEU A 16 -12.20 12.69 -6.77
CA LEU A 16 -12.94 12.46 -6.59
C LEU A 16 -13.65 12.08 -5.97
N ALA A 17 -14.02 12.11 -5.66
CA ALA A 17 -14.49 11.61 -5.32
C ALA A 17 -14.90 11.07 -4.84
N VAL A 18 -15.12 11.17 -4.56
CA VAL A 18 -15.39 10.60 -4.28
C VAL A 18 -15.41 9.62 -4.23
N GLY A 19 -15.56 9.55 -3.79
CA GLY A 19 -15.32 8.53 -3.72
C GLY A 19 -15.25 7.80 -4.23
N THR A 20 -15.74 7.97 -4.52
CA THR A 20 -15.69 7.01 -5.16
C THR A 20 -14.76 6.57 -5.93
N SER A 21 -14.29 7.00 -6.27
CA SER A 21 -13.28 6.55 -7.13
C SER A 21 -12.24 5.70 -6.49
N ALA A 22 -12.55 5.11 -5.42
CA ALA A 22 -11.70 4.11 -4.85
C ALA A 22 -11.46 3.01 -5.87
N TRP A 23 -10.23 2.62 -6.04
CA TRP A 23 -9.89 1.52 -6.93
C TRP A 23 -10.59 0.26 -6.48
N ALA A 24 -11.04 -0.55 -7.44
CA ALA A 24 -11.58 -1.86 -7.14
C ALA A 24 -10.49 -2.73 -6.54
N GLY A 25 -10.80 -3.41 -5.45
CA GLY A 25 -9.81 -4.18 -4.70
C GLY A 25 -9.23 -5.38 -5.43
N THR A 26 -9.84 -5.78 -6.54
CA THR A 26 -9.36 -6.91 -7.34
C THR A 26 -8.30 -6.53 -8.37
N SER A 27 -8.03 -5.25 -8.56
CA SER A 27 -7.05 -4.76 -9.53
C SER A 27 -5.77 -4.34 -8.85
N PHE A 28 -4.62 -4.80 -9.37
CA PHE A 28 -3.33 -4.34 -8.89
C PHE A 28 -3.13 -2.86 -9.21
N GLN A 29 -2.71 -2.10 -8.22
CA GLN A 29 -2.37 -0.69 -8.35
C GLN A 29 -0.91 -0.48 -7.95
N SER A 30 -0.22 0.37 -8.68
CA SER A 30 1.17 0.69 -8.39
C SER A 30 1.28 1.55 -7.13
N TYR A 31 2.35 1.36 -6.39
CA TYR A 31 2.73 2.25 -5.30
C TYR A 31 4.21 2.61 -5.40
N SER A 32 4.52 3.79 -4.90
CA SER A 32 5.88 4.25 -4.67
C SER A 32 5.82 5.22 -3.50
N THR A 33 6.46 4.87 -2.40
CA THR A 33 6.40 5.69 -1.19
C THR A 33 7.70 5.58 -0.40
N THR A 34 7.88 6.50 0.53
CA THR A 34 9.04 6.52 1.42
C THR A 34 8.63 6.02 2.79
N VAL A 35 9.38 5.07 3.32
CA VAL A 35 9.20 4.56 4.68
C VAL A 35 10.22 5.26 5.57
N GLY A 36 9.72 5.98 6.57
CA GLY A 36 10.57 6.79 7.45
C GLY A 36 11.54 5.94 8.26
N LYS A 37 12.69 6.51 8.56
CA LYS A 37 13.73 5.87 9.38
C LYS A 37 13.24 5.62 10.81
N PHE A 38 13.94 4.77 11.53
CA PHE A 38 13.73 4.50 12.96
C PHE A 38 12.29 4.12 13.27
N ASN A 39 11.87 2.95 12.79
CA ASN A 39 10.50 2.46 13.00
C ASN A 39 9.42 3.35 12.36
N GLY A 40 9.82 4.16 11.38
CA GLY A 40 8.93 5.03 10.64
C GLY A 40 8.02 4.26 9.70
N ASN A 41 7.04 4.95 9.15
CA ASN A 41 6.01 4.36 8.30
C ASN A 41 5.97 4.99 6.92
N GLY A 42 5.36 4.26 5.98
CA GLY A 42 4.98 4.73 4.66
C GLY A 42 3.68 4.06 4.26
N TYR A 43 2.94 4.64 3.30
CA TYR A 43 1.61 4.16 2.97
C TYR A 43 1.35 4.19 1.47
N THR A 44 0.52 3.27 1.01
CA THR A 44 -0.07 3.33 -0.33
C THR A 44 -1.32 4.21 -0.32
N ALA A 45 -1.86 4.48 -1.50
CA ALA A 45 -3.23 4.99 -1.62
C ALA A 45 -4.23 3.93 -1.15
N TYR A 46 -5.47 4.34 -0.94
CA TYR A 46 -6.54 3.43 -0.51
C TYR A 46 -7.15 2.67 -1.68
N GLN A 47 -7.60 1.46 -1.38
CA GLN A 47 -8.47 0.66 -2.25
C GLN A 47 -9.71 0.23 -1.48
N THR A 48 -10.80 -0.05 -2.18
CA THR A 48 -12.01 -0.61 -1.57
C THR A 48 -11.88 -2.13 -1.46
N LYS A 49 -12.05 -2.65 -0.25
CA LYS A 49 -12.01 -4.09 0.01
C LYS A 49 -13.18 -4.78 -0.70
N SER A 50 -12.89 -5.77 -1.53
CA SER A 50 -13.91 -6.48 -2.32
C SER A 50 -14.49 -7.68 -1.61
N GLY A 51 -13.77 -8.31 -0.70
CA GLY A 51 -14.22 -9.44 0.10
C GLY A 51 -13.85 -9.28 1.56
N ALA A 52 -14.74 -9.68 2.45
CA ALA A 52 -14.50 -9.60 3.89
C ALA A 52 -13.39 -10.57 4.29
N GLY A 53 -12.33 -10.07 4.92
CA GLY A 53 -11.25 -10.88 5.46
C GLY A 53 -10.36 -11.59 4.45
N THR A 54 -10.53 -11.34 3.15
CA THR A 54 -9.65 -11.93 2.13
C THR A 54 -8.25 -11.33 2.23
N ALA A 55 -7.22 -12.16 2.05
CA ALA A 55 -5.85 -11.67 2.07
C ALA A 55 -5.61 -10.70 0.93
N ALA A 56 -4.93 -9.60 1.20
CA ALA A 56 -4.44 -8.69 0.17
C ALA A 56 -3.18 -9.29 -0.47
N ASP A 57 -2.93 -8.94 -1.72
CA ASP A 57 -1.72 -9.36 -2.42
C ASP A 57 -0.78 -8.18 -2.55
N LEU A 58 0.46 -8.36 -2.14
CA LEU A 58 1.53 -7.38 -2.26
C LEU A 58 2.62 -7.95 -3.16
N ARG A 59 2.96 -7.20 -4.20
CA ARG A 59 4.08 -7.53 -5.10
C ARG A 59 5.13 -6.45 -4.96
N SER A 60 6.06 -6.63 -4.03
CA SER A 60 7.19 -5.72 -3.85
C SER A 60 8.14 -5.87 -5.02
N LYS A 61 8.43 -4.77 -5.71
CA LYS A 61 9.40 -4.73 -6.78
C LYS A 61 10.76 -4.32 -6.26
N SER A 62 10.81 -3.27 -5.46
CA SER A 62 12.05 -2.68 -4.99
C SER A 62 11.89 -2.11 -3.59
N VAL A 63 12.84 -2.42 -2.74
CA VAL A 63 13.07 -1.79 -1.44
C VAL A 63 14.49 -1.25 -1.46
N GLY A 64 14.67 0.02 -1.10
CA GLY A 64 15.93 0.71 -1.32
C GLY A 64 17.15 0.00 -0.72
N ALA A 65 18.26 0.02 -1.45
CA ALA A 65 19.51 -0.65 -1.10
C ALA A 65 19.26 -2.11 -0.71
N ASP A 66 19.86 -2.59 0.37
CA ASP A 66 19.66 -3.95 0.86
C ASP A 66 18.71 -4.01 2.06
N TYR A 67 17.89 -2.98 2.23
CA TYR A 67 16.93 -2.93 3.34
C TYR A 67 15.72 -3.80 3.07
N VAL A 68 15.03 -4.14 4.15
CA VAL A 68 13.73 -4.80 4.13
C VAL A 68 12.76 -3.97 4.97
N VAL A 69 11.48 -4.12 4.69
CA VAL A 69 10.42 -3.44 5.46
C VAL A 69 9.37 -4.46 5.87
N ASP A 70 8.58 -4.11 6.87
CA ASP A 70 7.40 -4.86 7.22
C ASP A 70 6.18 -4.22 6.55
N ALA A 71 5.17 -5.02 6.24
CA ALA A 71 3.96 -4.54 5.57
C ALA A 71 2.71 -5.19 6.17
N ARG A 72 1.63 -4.41 6.25
CA ARG A 72 0.32 -4.93 6.65
C ARG A 72 -0.79 -4.15 5.98
N LEU A 73 -1.96 -4.76 5.89
CA LEU A 73 -3.16 -4.05 5.44
C LEU A 73 -3.71 -3.25 6.62
N GLN A 74 -4.05 -1.99 6.36
CA GLN A 74 -4.59 -1.07 7.36
C GLN A 74 -5.90 -0.46 6.89
N ALA A 75 -6.89 -0.46 7.76
CA ALA A 75 -8.17 0.23 7.54
C ALA A 75 -8.64 0.80 8.85
N ALA A 76 -9.57 1.76 8.80
CA ALA A 76 -10.16 2.35 10.01
C ALA A 76 -10.87 1.29 10.86
N SER A 77 -11.45 0.27 10.23
CA SER A 77 -12.18 -0.81 10.90
C SER A 77 -11.26 -1.93 11.42
N GLY A 78 -9.95 -1.83 11.20
CA GLY A 78 -9.01 -2.85 11.67
C GLY A 78 -7.72 -2.85 10.87
N THR A 79 -6.76 -3.63 11.37
CA THR A 79 -5.47 -3.81 10.70
C THR A 79 -5.15 -5.29 10.66
N GLY A 80 -4.40 -5.69 9.63
CA GLY A 80 -3.93 -7.06 9.50
C GLY A 80 -2.63 -7.31 10.25
N GLY A 81 -2.19 -8.56 10.21
CA GLY A 81 -0.89 -8.95 10.74
C GLY A 81 0.25 -8.46 9.85
N TRP A 82 1.41 -8.28 10.44
CA TRP A 82 2.61 -7.87 9.72
C TRP A 82 3.19 -9.02 8.88
N ALA A 83 3.46 -8.74 7.60
CA ALA A 83 4.38 -9.53 6.81
C ALA A 83 5.76 -8.95 7.03
N ARG A 84 6.67 -9.75 7.57
CA ARG A 84 8.00 -9.29 7.98
C ARG A 84 9.02 -9.43 6.86
N ASP A 85 9.99 -8.52 6.84
CA ASP A 85 11.18 -8.61 6.01
C ASP A 85 10.87 -8.69 4.51
N VAL A 86 10.01 -7.80 4.05
CA VAL A 86 9.67 -7.69 2.62
C VAL A 86 10.82 -6.98 1.91
N GLY A 87 11.38 -7.63 0.89
CA GLY A 87 12.50 -7.11 0.10
C GLY A 87 12.17 -6.96 -1.38
N ASP A 88 13.21 -6.91 -2.20
CA ASP A 88 13.07 -6.80 -3.65
C ASP A 88 12.41 -8.06 -4.24
N ASN A 89 11.57 -7.87 -5.26
CA ASN A 89 10.94 -8.97 -6.02
C ASN A 89 10.28 -10.01 -5.10
N ASP A 90 9.53 -9.54 -4.12
CA ASP A 90 8.95 -10.39 -3.08
C ASP A 90 7.42 -10.28 -3.14
N THR A 91 6.76 -11.42 -3.25
CA THR A 91 5.29 -11.50 -3.28
C THR A 91 4.80 -12.03 -1.94
N ARG A 92 3.91 -11.27 -1.31
CA ARG A 92 3.36 -11.61 0.00
C ARG A 92 1.85 -11.50 0.03
N GLN A 93 1.23 -12.32 0.86
CA GLN A 93 -0.16 -12.16 1.23
C GLN A 93 -0.26 -11.41 2.54
N LEU A 94 -1.16 -10.44 2.61
CA LEU A 94 -1.39 -9.63 3.81
C LEU A 94 -2.71 -10.07 4.44
N TRP A 95 -2.61 -10.93 5.45
CA TRP A 95 -3.77 -11.47 6.16
C TRP A 95 -4.42 -10.39 7.02
N ASN A 96 -5.74 -10.33 7.01
CA ASN A 96 -6.48 -9.26 7.67
C ASN A 96 -7.92 -9.69 7.96
N SER A 97 -8.63 -8.86 8.73
CA SER A 97 -10.05 -9.03 9.03
C SER A 97 -10.86 -7.81 8.57
N VAL A 98 -10.38 -7.11 7.57
CA VAL A 98 -11.04 -5.90 7.07
C VAL A 98 -12.36 -6.24 6.39
N GLN A 99 -13.39 -5.46 6.67
CA GLN A 99 -14.73 -5.67 6.14
C GLN A 99 -14.82 -5.34 4.66
N LYS A 100 -15.69 -6.05 3.94
CA LYS A 100 -16.04 -5.72 2.57
C LYS A 100 -16.56 -4.28 2.49
N GLY A 101 -16.10 -3.54 1.50
CA GLY A 101 -16.50 -2.14 1.28
C GLY A 101 -15.68 -1.12 2.06
N ALA A 102 -14.85 -1.55 3.01
CA ALA A 102 -13.99 -0.63 3.74
C ALA A 102 -12.84 -0.14 2.86
N SER A 103 -12.39 1.09 3.12
CA SER A 103 -11.18 1.61 2.50
C SER A 103 -9.96 1.08 3.24
N ALA A 104 -9.02 0.49 2.50
CA ALA A 104 -7.82 -0.10 3.05
C ALA A 104 -6.59 0.35 2.27
N ARG A 105 -5.46 0.37 2.95
CA ARG A 105 -4.16 0.68 2.35
C ARG A 105 -3.09 -0.23 2.93
N VAL A 106 -1.95 -0.30 2.27
CA VAL A 106 -0.79 -0.98 2.85
C VAL A 106 -0.01 0.03 3.69
N GLN A 107 0.30 -0.36 4.91
CA GLN A 107 1.22 0.33 5.79
C GLN A 107 2.55 -0.41 5.77
N PHE A 108 3.62 0.32 5.46
CA PHE A 108 4.99 -0.17 5.57
C PHE A 108 5.65 0.40 6.81
N SER A 109 6.54 -0.37 7.41
CA SER A 109 7.30 0.08 8.58
C SER A 109 8.75 -0.37 8.46
N ASN A 110 9.69 0.51 8.78
CA ASN A 110 11.09 0.18 8.92
C ASN A 110 11.38 -0.47 10.27
N ASP A 111 12.50 -1.17 10.35
CA ASP A 111 13.01 -1.66 11.61
C ASP A 111 13.39 -0.48 12.52
N TRP A 112 13.36 -0.73 13.83
CA TRP A 112 13.66 0.30 14.82
C TRP A 112 15.07 0.86 14.70
N ASN A 113 16.01 0.06 14.17
CA ASN A 113 17.42 0.43 14.02
C ASN A 113 17.80 0.85 12.59
N THR A 114 16.86 0.94 11.67
CA THR A 114 17.10 1.44 10.32
C THR A 114 17.24 2.96 10.36
N SER A 115 18.44 3.46 10.12
CA SER A 115 18.77 4.87 10.33
C SER A 115 18.57 5.76 9.11
N VAL A 116 17.97 5.23 8.05
CA VAL A 116 17.71 5.95 6.80
C VAL A 116 16.26 5.76 6.36
N ASP A 117 15.75 6.72 5.61
CA ASP A 117 14.47 6.56 4.91
C ASP A 117 14.67 5.56 3.78
N VAL A 118 13.67 4.68 3.58
CA VAL A 118 13.73 3.61 2.58
C VAL A 118 12.62 3.82 1.57
N GLN A 119 13.00 3.87 0.29
CA GLN A 119 12.02 3.99 -0.80
C GLN A 119 11.52 2.60 -1.17
N VAL A 120 10.19 2.45 -1.26
CA VAL A 120 9.56 1.19 -1.66
C VAL A 120 8.66 1.39 -2.86
N SER A 121 8.61 0.39 -3.75
CA SER A 121 7.75 0.42 -4.93
C SER A 121 7.30 -0.98 -5.30
N GLY A 122 6.17 -1.06 -5.98
CA GLY A 122 5.59 -2.32 -6.45
C GLY A 122 4.13 -2.14 -6.84
N THR A 123 3.38 -3.22 -6.71
CA THR A 123 1.93 -3.22 -6.93
C THR A 123 1.23 -3.99 -5.80
N TRP A 124 -0.04 -3.70 -5.61
CA TRP A 124 -0.84 -4.39 -4.60
C TRP A 124 -2.32 -4.34 -4.93
N ARG A 125 -3.08 -5.24 -4.34
CA ARG A 125 -4.54 -5.21 -4.39
C ARG A 125 -5.11 -5.67 -3.05
N SER A 126 -6.19 -5.06 -2.63
CA SER A 126 -6.78 -5.37 -1.32
C SER A 126 -7.61 -6.66 -1.31
N ASN A 127 -8.17 -7.05 -2.44
CA ASN A 127 -9.09 -8.20 -2.64
C ASN A 127 -10.42 -8.08 -1.87
#